data_1e968cbec0f60bdc7ccb1a2ac987d94c
#
_entry.id   1e968cbec0f60bdc7ccb1a2ac987d94c
#
_cell.length_a   1.000
_cell.length_b   1.000
_cell.length_c   1.000
_cell.angle_alpha   90.00
_cell.angle_beta   90.00
_cell.angle_gamma   90.00
#
_symmetry.space_group_name_H-M   'P 1'
#
loop_
_entity.id
_entity.type
_entity.pdbx_description
1 polymer ?
#
loop_
_entity_poly.entity_id
_entity_poly.type
_entity_poly.pdbx_seq_one_letter_code
_entity_poly.pdbx_strand_id
1 'polypeptide(L)' 'MKTIYVDVMRNGFFVKTLPYKHHEVMKLDEEKLRAFVLQKLPTLKGKEFDLFYD' A
#
# COMPACT_ATOMS: atom_id res chain seq x y z
N MET A 1 0.92 14.58 -10.50
CA MET A 1 0.91 13.37 -9.69
C MET A 1 0.01 12.32 -10.31
N LYS A 2 0.39 11.07 -10.15
CA LYS A 2 -0.36 9.94 -10.66
C LYS A 2 -0.96 9.17 -9.49
N THR A 3 -2.20 8.72 -9.62
CA THR A 3 -2.81 7.85 -8.63
C THR A 3 -2.59 6.40 -9.04
N ILE A 4 -1.98 5.64 -8.15
CA ILE A 4 -1.86 4.19 -8.31
C ILE A 4 -2.77 3.50 -7.30
N TYR A 5 -3.21 2.31 -7.64
CA TYR A 5 -4.08 1.54 -6.76
C TYR A 5 -3.27 0.39 -6.16
N VAL A 6 -3.25 0.34 -4.85
CA VAL A 6 -2.48 -0.63 -4.11
C VAL A 6 -3.42 -1.66 -3.53
N ASP A 7 -3.26 -2.92 -3.94
CA ASP A 7 -4.02 -4.02 -3.40
C ASP A 7 -3.30 -4.56 -2.18
N VAL A 8 -3.98 -4.55 -1.05
CA VAL A 8 -3.44 -5.07 0.20
C VAL A 8 -3.91 -6.50 0.38
N MET A 9 -2.96 -7.41 0.55
CA MET A 9 -3.25 -8.84 0.73
C MET A 9 -2.63 -9.31 2.05
N ARG A 10 -3.28 -10.24 2.70
CA ARG A 10 -2.75 -10.85 3.92
C ARG A 10 -3.07 -12.34 3.92
N ASN A 11 -2.03 -13.15 4.08
CA ASN A 11 -2.17 -14.62 4.09
C ASN A 11 -2.90 -15.16 2.86
N GLY A 12 -2.68 -14.53 1.69
CA GLY A 12 -3.33 -14.93 0.46
C GLY A 12 -4.75 -14.42 0.28
N PHE A 13 -5.25 -13.64 1.25
CA PHE A 13 -6.60 -13.08 1.17
C PHE A 13 -6.55 -11.59 0.85
N PHE A 14 -7.46 -11.16 -0.01
CA PHE A 14 -7.61 -9.75 -0.34
C PHE A 14 -8.18 -9.00 0.86
N VAL A 15 -7.56 -7.87 1.21
CA VAL A 15 -8.03 -7.02 2.31
C VAL A 15 -8.74 -5.80 1.75
N LYS A 16 -8.01 -4.99 0.98
CA LYS A 16 -8.58 -3.74 0.45
C LYS A 16 -7.68 -3.18 -0.63
N THR A 17 -8.26 -2.41 -1.55
CA THR A 17 -7.52 -1.61 -2.51
C THR A 17 -7.53 -0.15 -2.04
N LEU A 18 -6.34 0.46 -1.99
CA LEU A 18 -6.18 1.85 -1.56
C LEU A 18 -5.60 2.69 -2.68
N PRO A 19 -6.14 3.89 -2.92
CA PRO A 19 -5.53 4.83 -3.86
C PRO A 19 -4.33 5.50 -3.21
N TYR A 20 -3.22 5.57 -3.92
CA TYR A 20 -2.01 6.20 -3.45
C TYR A 20 -1.52 7.20 -4.49
N LYS A 21 -1.32 8.44 -4.08
CA LYS A 21 -0.82 9.48 -4.98
C LYS A 21 0.69 9.41 -5.00
N HIS A 22 1.22 9.16 -6.18
CA HIS A 22 2.66 8.99 -6.40
C HIS A 22 3.18 10.07 -7.34
N HIS A 23 4.31 10.64 -7.00
CA HIS A 23 4.97 11.61 -7.86
C HIS A 23 5.72 10.87 -8.96
N GLU A 24 5.36 11.12 -10.22
CA GLU A 24 5.82 10.33 -11.36
C GLU A 24 7.34 10.37 -11.57
N VAL A 25 7.97 11.49 -11.23
CA VAL A 25 9.42 11.62 -11.42
C VAL A 25 10.24 11.02 -10.30
N MET A 26 9.60 10.55 -9.25
CA MET A 26 10.26 9.92 -8.11
C MET A 26 10.04 8.42 -8.14
N LYS A 27 11.06 7.68 -7.72
CA LYS A 27 10.95 6.24 -7.58
C LYS A 27 10.01 5.93 -6.42
N LEU A 28 9.15 4.94 -6.61
CA LEU A 28 8.24 4.51 -5.56
C LEU A 28 9.02 3.90 -4.39
N ASP A 29 8.78 4.43 -3.19
CA ASP A 29 9.42 3.95 -1.97
C ASP A 29 8.45 3.02 -1.25
N GLU A 30 8.79 1.73 -1.19
CA GLU A 30 7.94 0.74 -0.57
C GLU A 30 7.74 0.97 0.93
N GLU A 31 8.76 1.47 1.62
CA GLU A 31 8.61 1.78 3.05
C GLU A 31 7.56 2.87 3.29
N LYS A 32 7.58 3.89 2.46
CA LYS A 32 6.57 4.95 2.54
C LYS A 32 5.19 4.42 2.20
N LEU A 33 5.12 3.53 1.22
CA LEU A 33 3.86 2.92 0.83
C LEU A 33 3.29 2.06 1.97
N ARG A 34 4.14 1.27 2.63
CA ARG A 34 3.73 0.48 3.80
C ARG A 34 3.26 1.36 4.94
N ALA A 35 3.95 2.46 5.20
CA ALA A 35 3.53 3.42 6.24
C ALA A 35 2.17 4.02 5.90
N PHE A 36 1.94 4.35 4.64
CA PHE A 36 0.64 4.83 4.18
C PHE A 36 -0.47 3.79 4.42
N VAL A 37 -0.20 2.54 4.06
CA VAL A 37 -1.17 1.45 4.26
C VAL A 37 -1.50 1.28 5.74
N LEU A 38 -0.48 1.31 6.61
CA LEU A 38 -0.70 1.19 8.05
C LEU A 38 -1.50 2.36 8.61
N GLN A 39 -1.31 3.55 8.05
CA GLN A 39 -2.10 4.72 8.45
C GLN A 39 -3.58 4.54 8.11
N LYS A 40 -3.86 3.96 6.95
CA LYS A 40 -5.24 3.73 6.51
C LYS A 40 -5.86 2.49 7.12
N LEU A 41 -5.04 1.49 7.41
CA LEU A 41 -5.48 0.21 7.96
C LEU A 41 -4.69 -0.10 9.24
N PRO A 42 -4.95 0.62 10.34
CA PRO A 42 -4.16 0.46 11.57
C PRO A 42 -4.25 -0.93 12.19
N THR A 43 -5.27 -1.71 11.84
CA THR A 43 -5.40 -3.08 12.33
C THR A 43 -4.28 -3.99 11.82
N LEU A 44 -3.55 -3.59 10.77
CA LEU A 44 -2.44 -4.35 10.24
C LEU A 44 -1.12 -4.08 10.96
N LYS A 45 -1.09 -3.18 11.91
CA LYS A 45 0.11 -2.87 12.65
C LYS A 45 0.63 -4.11 13.38
N GLY A 46 1.92 -4.40 13.17
CA GLY A 46 2.54 -5.59 13.76
C GLY A 46 2.22 -6.89 13.03
N LYS A 47 1.51 -6.83 11.92
CA LYS A 47 1.14 -8.01 11.12
C LYS A 47 1.82 -7.94 9.77
N GLU A 48 2.10 -9.10 9.18
CA GLU A 48 2.65 -9.17 7.83
C GLU A 48 1.53 -9.02 6.81
N PHE A 49 1.83 -8.29 5.74
CA PHE A 49 0.90 -8.12 4.63
C PHE A 49 1.68 -7.88 3.36
N ASP A 50 1.05 -8.17 2.23
CA ASP A 50 1.65 -8.00 0.92
C ASP A 50 0.97 -6.86 0.17
N LEU A 51 1.73 -6.15 -0.65
CA LEU A 51 1.23 -5.05 -1.47
C LEU A 51 1.46 -5.37 -2.94
N PHE A 52 0.42 -5.18 -3.74
CA PHE A 52 0.50 -5.34 -5.18
C PHE A 52 0.03 -4.06 -5.85
N TYR A 53 0.82 -3.55 -6.77
CA TYR A 53 0.53 -2.29 -7.47
C TYR A 53 1.22 -2.29 -8.83
N ASP A 54 0.71 -1.46 -9.71
CA ASP A 54 1.33 -1.25 -11.03
C ASP A 54 2.11 0.05 -11.08
#